data_01fb852015ce5256f0c2c79218267378
#
_entry.id   01fb852015ce5256f0c2c79218267378
#
_cell.length_a   1.000
_cell.length_b   1.000
_cell.length_c   1.000
_cell.angle_alpha   90.00
_cell.angle_beta   90.00
_cell.angle_gamma   90.00
#
_symmetry.space_group_name_H-M   'P 1'
#
loop_
_entity.id
_entity.type
_entity.pdbx_description
1 polymer ?
#
loop_
_entity_poly.entity_id
_entity_poly.type
_entity_poly.pdbx_seq_one_letter_code
_entity_poly.pdbx_strand_id
1 'polypeptide(L)'
;MPASACLRWAETISCQYPLLRAHAARHGPLSLVHLDAHSDSWTSEDYNHGTMFYHAIREGLVDAAHSIQVGIRTPNPETHGLTILDARWLLDQGPRAAAERIRSVVGSRPAYLTLDIDFLDPAYAPGTGTPVVGGPTTQQARELLLGLRGVNLVGGDQVEVAPAYDALGQITALAGATLAADILYLIGLARAERGAAV
;
A
#
# COMPACT_ATOMS: atom_id res chain seq x y z
N MET A 1 10.16 -18.34 -17.94
CA MET A 1 8.72 -18.26 -17.57
C MET A 1 8.39 -16.80 -17.33
N PRO A 2 7.30 -16.25 -17.87
CA PRO A 2 6.92 -14.88 -17.55
C PRO A 2 6.58 -14.81 -16.06
N ALA A 3 7.26 -13.94 -15.32
CA ALA A 3 6.92 -13.74 -13.93
C ALA A 3 5.53 -13.10 -13.86
N SER A 4 4.64 -13.80 -13.20
CA SER A 4 3.32 -13.30 -12.90
C SER A 4 3.42 -12.18 -11.88
N ALA A 5 2.87 -11.01 -12.19
CA ALA A 5 2.52 -10.05 -11.16
C ALA A 5 1.60 -10.79 -10.16
N CYS A 6 1.87 -10.66 -8.88
CA CYS A 6 1.16 -11.41 -7.84
C CYS A 6 0.52 -10.42 -6.86
N LEU A 7 -0.75 -10.63 -6.58
CA LEU A 7 -1.41 -10.09 -5.41
C LEU A 7 -1.32 -11.14 -4.29
N ARG A 8 -0.94 -10.74 -3.10
CA ARG A 8 -0.91 -11.58 -1.90
C ARG A 8 -1.89 -11.03 -0.86
N TRP A 9 -2.52 -11.95 -0.15
CA TRP A 9 -3.30 -11.69 1.05
C TRP A 9 -2.57 -12.31 2.23
N ALA A 10 -2.36 -11.56 3.30
CA ALA A 10 -1.70 -12.05 4.49
C ALA A 10 -2.28 -11.40 5.75
N GLU A 11 -2.22 -12.12 6.86
CA GLU A 11 -2.66 -11.63 8.18
C GLU A 11 -1.63 -10.71 8.84
N THR A 12 -0.44 -10.54 8.25
CA THR A 12 0.63 -9.72 8.82
C THR A 12 1.39 -8.96 7.75
N ILE A 13 1.65 -7.70 8.02
CA ILE A 13 2.42 -6.79 7.19
C ILE A 13 3.89 -7.24 6.99
N SER A 14 4.46 -8.02 7.90
CA SER A 14 5.84 -8.50 7.80
C SER A 14 6.13 -9.33 6.53
N CYS A 15 5.10 -9.88 5.86
CA CYS A 15 5.28 -10.61 4.61
C CYS A 15 5.70 -9.70 3.44
N GLN A 16 5.55 -8.40 3.55
CA GLN A 16 5.87 -7.44 2.49
C GLN A 16 7.37 -7.37 2.21
N TYR A 17 8.22 -7.48 3.23
CA TYR A 17 9.68 -7.40 3.06
C TYR A 17 10.26 -8.48 2.12
N PRO A 18 9.96 -9.80 2.29
CA PRO A 18 10.38 -10.80 1.32
C PRO A 18 9.76 -10.60 -0.07
N LEU A 19 8.54 -10.06 -0.16
CA LEU A 19 7.92 -9.74 -1.44
C LEU A 19 8.63 -8.58 -2.14
N LEU A 20 8.97 -7.52 -1.42
CA LEU A 20 9.77 -6.41 -1.94
C LEU A 20 11.13 -6.90 -2.45
N ARG A 21 11.83 -7.77 -1.71
CA ARG A 21 13.08 -8.40 -2.18
C ARG A 21 12.90 -9.16 -3.48
N ALA A 22 11.85 -9.98 -3.59
CA ALA A 22 11.59 -10.76 -4.79
C ALA A 22 11.30 -9.88 -6.01
N HIS A 23 10.49 -8.81 -5.82
CA HIS A 23 10.17 -7.87 -6.89
C HIS A 23 11.37 -6.98 -7.25
N ALA A 24 12.12 -6.48 -6.27
CA ALA A 24 13.30 -5.66 -6.51
C ALA A 24 14.42 -6.44 -7.22
N ALA A 25 14.60 -7.71 -6.91
CA ALA A 25 15.56 -8.58 -7.63
C ALA A 25 15.25 -8.69 -9.14
N ARG A 26 13.99 -8.50 -9.53
CA ARG A 26 13.55 -8.57 -10.92
C ARG A 26 13.48 -7.22 -11.63
N HIS A 27 13.03 -6.19 -10.92
CA HIS A 27 12.65 -4.89 -11.49
C HIS A 27 13.62 -3.77 -11.13
N GLY A 28 14.62 -4.03 -10.28
CA GLY A 28 15.43 -3.00 -9.64
C GLY A 28 14.68 -2.37 -8.46
N PRO A 29 15.22 -1.27 -7.89
CA PRO A 29 14.57 -0.54 -6.80
C PRO A 29 13.14 -0.15 -7.17
N LEU A 30 12.21 -0.37 -6.24
CA LEU A 30 10.78 -0.18 -6.45
C LEU A 30 10.32 1.17 -5.88
N SER A 31 9.39 1.81 -6.56
CA SER A 31 8.58 2.83 -5.91
C SER A 31 7.54 2.15 -5.02
N LEU A 32 7.50 2.52 -3.74
CA LEU A 32 6.50 2.03 -2.79
C LEU A 32 5.28 2.95 -2.79
N VAL A 33 4.10 2.39 -3.00
CA VAL A 33 2.82 3.03 -2.73
C VAL A 33 2.22 2.35 -1.52
N HIS A 34 2.25 2.99 -0.36
CA HIS A 34 1.82 2.44 0.91
C HIS A 34 0.58 3.16 1.41
N LEU A 35 -0.51 2.42 1.58
CA LEU A 35 -1.81 2.90 2.09
C LEU A 35 -2.04 2.28 3.46
N ASP A 36 -2.00 3.10 4.54
CA ASP A 36 -1.92 2.62 5.91
C ASP A 36 -2.23 3.74 6.92
N ALA A 37 -2.60 3.41 8.13
CA ALA A 37 -2.63 4.32 9.27
C ALA A 37 -1.23 4.53 9.89
N HIS A 38 -0.34 3.57 9.71
CA HIS A 38 1.00 3.50 10.29
C HIS A 38 2.08 3.72 9.23
N SER A 39 3.26 4.17 9.64
CA SER A 39 4.37 4.37 8.69
C SER A 39 5.19 3.12 8.41
N ASP A 40 5.25 2.19 9.37
CA ASP A 40 6.02 0.94 9.34
C ASP A 40 7.48 1.10 8.90
N SER A 41 8.01 2.27 9.19
CA SER A 41 9.37 2.71 8.84
C SER A 41 10.13 3.28 10.04
N TRP A 42 9.81 2.84 11.27
CA TRP A 42 10.57 3.24 12.45
C TRP A 42 12.02 2.78 12.35
N THR A 43 12.94 3.66 12.70
CA THR A 43 14.36 3.32 12.79
C THR A 43 14.59 2.33 13.92
N SER A 44 15.08 1.15 13.57
CA SER A 44 15.47 0.10 14.52
C SER A 44 16.41 -0.89 13.84
N GLU A 45 17.29 -1.52 14.61
CA GLU A 45 18.04 -2.69 14.14
C GLU A 45 17.21 -3.97 14.16
N ASP A 46 16.14 -4.01 14.97
CA ASP A 46 15.23 -5.16 15.03
C ASP A 46 14.22 -5.13 13.87
N TYR A 47 14.04 -6.29 13.24
CA TYR A 47 13.02 -6.48 12.23
C TYR A 47 11.68 -6.84 12.86
N ASN A 48 10.68 -6.00 12.66
CA ASN A 48 9.30 -6.20 13.12
C ASN A 48 8.30 -5.46 12.22
N HIS A 49 7.02 -5.50 12.58
CA HIS A 49 5.92 -4.87 11.83
C HIS A 49 6.14 -3.38 11.55
N GLY A 50 6.67 -2.64 12.52
CA GLY A 50 6.86 -1.20 12.39
C GLY A 50 8.17 -0.77 11.71
N THR A 51 9.05 -1.69 11.31
CA THR A 51 10.43 -1.35 10.86
C THR A 51 10.78 -1.83 9.46
N MET A 52 9.91 -2.60 8.82
CA MET A 52 10.24 -3.30 7.58
C MET A 52 10.55 -2.36 6.41
N PHE A 53 9.87 -1.23 6.28
CA PHE A 53 10.19 -0.28 5.20
C PHE A 53 11.48 0.48 5.46
N TYR A 54 11.85 0.73 6.71
CA TYR A 54 13.18 1.23 7.05
C TYR A 54 14.27 0.29 6.54
N HIS A 55 14.14 -1.03 6.81
CA HIS A 55 15.08 -2.02 6.30
C HIS A 55 15.06 -2.11 4.78
N ALA A 56 13.88 -2.09 4.15
CA ALA A 56 13.77 -2.13 2.69
C ALA A 56 14.44 -0.93 2.00
N ILE A 57 14.35 0.26 2.59
CA ILE A 57 15.03 1.47 2.11
C ILE A 57 16.55 1.33 2.30
N ARG A 58 17.01 0.91 3.48
CA ARG A 58 18.44 0.71 3.75
C ARG A 58 19.10 -0.30 2.80
N GLU A 59 18.38 -1.34 2.40
CA GLU A 59 18.86 -2.34 1.44
C GLU A 59 18.78 -1.89 -0.02
N GLY A 60 18.20 -0.72 -0.31
CA GLY A 60 18.01 -0.25 -1.67
C GLY A 60 16.93 -1.00 -2.46
N LEU A 61 16.02 -1.70 -1.76
CA LEU A 61 14.87 -2.37 -2.38
C LEU A 61 13.80 -1.36 -2.79
N VAL A 62 13.71 -0.25 -2.03
CA VAL A 62 12.75 0.83 -2.21
C VAL A 62 13.48 2.14 -2.53
N ASP A 63 13.10 2.78 -3.63
CA ASP A 63 13.51 4.14 -3.98
C ASP A 63 12.63 5.14 -3.21
N ALA A 64 13.10 5.55 -2.03
CA ALA A 64 12.34 6.40 -1.12
C ALA A 64 11.94 7.75 -1.74
N ALA A 65 12.80 8.35 -2.57
CA ALA A 65 12.52 9.65 -3.21
C ALA A 65 11.33 9.59 -4.18
N HIS A 66 11.00 8.40 -4.67
CA HIS A 66 9.89 8.15 -5.59
C HIS A 66 8.83 7.24 -4.98
N SER A 67 8.75 7.23 -3.65
CA SER A 67 7.80 6.44 -2.86
C SER A 67 6.93 7.33 -1.99
N ILE A 68 5.74 6.84 -1.66
CA ILE A 68 4.72 7.62 -0.99
C ILE A 68 3.91 6.77 -0.02
N GLN A 69 3.64 7.33 1.15
CA GLN A 69 2.73 6.79 2.15
C GLN A 69 1.51 7.69 2.26
N VAL A 70 0.33 7.11 2.32
CA VAL A 70 -0.96 7.83 2.34
C VAL A 70 -1.85 7.28 3.45
N GLY A 71 -2.49 8.17 4.18
CA GLY A 71 -3.41 7.84 5.26
C GLY A 71 -2.77 7.80 6.65
N ILE A 72 -1.47 8.09 6.73
CA ILE A 72 -0.70 8.03 7.97
C ILE A 72 -1.32 8.95 9.02
N ARG A 73 -1.57 8.43 10.21
CA ARG A 73 -2.14 9.18 11.34
C ARG A 73 -1.58 8.77 12.69
N THR A 74 -0.53 7.95 12.67
CA THR A 74 0.32 7.67 13.82
C THR A 74 1.62 8.46 13.69
N PRO A 75 2.18 8.99 14.81
CA PRO A 75 3.38 9.81 14.74
C PRO A 75 4.62 8.97 14.41
N ASN A 76 5.34 9.38 13.39
CA ASN A 76 6.74 8.96 13.16
C ASN A 76 7.51 10.19 12.70
N PRO A 77 8.54 10.63 13.45
CA PRO A 77 9.30 11.83 13.13
C PRO A 77 10.21 11.66 11.89
N GLU A 78 10.49 10.42 11.47
CA GLU A 78 11.41 10.10 10.40
C GLU A 78 10.66 9.64 9.14
N THR A 79 10.86 10.36 8.04
CA THR A 79 10.25 10.01 6.76
C THR A 79 11.13 9.14 5.87
N HIS A 80 12.43 9.05 6.17
CA HIS A 80 13.45 8.35 5.36
C HIS A 80 13.46 8.74 3.88
N GLY A 81 12.99 9.96 3.56
CA GLY A 81 12.87 10.45 2.19
C GLY A 81 11.57 10.10 1.47
N LEU A 82 10.65 9.41 2.14
CA LEU A 82 9.31 9.12 1.63
C LEU A 82 8.46 10.40 1.59
N THR A 83 7.59 10.51 0.59
CA THR A 83 6.50 11.49 0.59
C THR A 83 5.39 11.00 1.50
N ILE A 84 4.92 11.84 2.43
CA ILE A 84 3.84 11.48 3.35
C ILE A 84 2.61 12.34 3.05
N LEU A 85 1.48 11.70 2.79
CA LEU A 85 0.15 12.31 2.80
C LEU A 85 -0.60 11.76 4.00
N ASP A 86 -0.69 12.54 5.07
CA ASP A 86 -1.41 12.12 6.26
C ASP A 86 -2.92 11.97 6.00
N ALA A 87 -3.63 11.34 6.93
CA ALA A 87 -5.07 11.11 6.80
C ALA A 87 -5.85 12.41 6.69
N ARG A 88 -5.43 13.47 7.40
CA ARG A 88 -6.09 14.76 7.35
C ARG A 88 -5.98 15.38 5.95
N TRP A 89 -4.78 15.37 5.37
CA TRP A 89 -4.58 15.84 4.00
C TRP A 89 -5.45 15.07 3.01
N LEU A 90 -5.48 13.73 3.14
CA LEU A 90 -6.31 12.87 2.28
C LEU A 90 -7.81 13.23 2.38
N LEU A 91 -8.31 13.44 3.59
CA LEU A 91 -9.73 13.77 3.81
C LEU A 91 -10.07 15.18 3.33
N ASP A 92 -9.16 16.14 3.49
CA ASP A 92 -9.36 17.54 3.09
C ASP A 92 -9.26 17.70 1.55
N GLN A 93 -8.31 17.03 0.87
CA GLN A 93 -8.07 17.17 -0.57
C GLN A 93 -8.81 16.12 -1.42
N GLY A 94 -9.19 15.02 -0.81
CA GLY A 94 -9.92 13.92 -1.44
C GLY A 94 -9.07 12.90 -2.16
N PRO A 95 -9.68 11.73 -2.46
CA PRO A 95 -8.97 10.56 -3.01
C PRO A 95 -8.40 10.79 -4.42
N ARG A 96 -9.02 11.66 -5.23
CA ARG A 96 -8.52 11.99 -6.58
C ARG A 96 -7.22 12.76 -6.52
N ALA A 97 -7.13 13.77 -5.66
CA ALA A 97 -5.91 14.53 -5.46
C ALA A 97 -4.77 13.64 -4.92
N ALA A 98 -5.09 12.71 -4.03
CA ALA A 98 -4.12 11.73 -3.54
C ALA A 98 -3.62 10.82 -4.68
N ALA A 99 -4.50 10.30 -5.53
CA ALA A 99 -4.11 9.50 -6.68
C ALA A 99 -3.22 10.27 -7.67
N GLU A 100 -3.52 11.55 -7.94
CA GLU A 100 -2.68 12.41 -8.77
C GLU A 100 -1.30 12.62 -8.15
N ARG A 101 -1.24 12.83 -6.84
CA ARG A 101 0.03 12.98 -6.13
C ARG A 101 0.85 11.70 -6.17
N ILE A 102 0.23 10.52 -5.97
CA ILE A 102 0.89 9.22 -6.12
C ILE A 102 1.50 9.10 -7.52
N ARG A 103 0.72 9.33 -8.58
CA ARG A 103 1.22 9.25 -9.96
C ARG A 103 2.40 10.21 -10.21
N SER A 104 2.33 11.41 -9.66
CA SER A 104 3.41 12.40 -9.78
C SER A 104 4.70 11.96 -9.10
N VAL A 105 4.62 11.34 -7.91
CA VAL A 105 5.79 10.87 -7.14
C VAL A 105 6.41 9.64 -7.79
N VAL A 106 5.58 8.66 -8.15
CA VAL A 106 6.03 7.37 -8.71
C VAL A 106 6.53 7.51 -10.16
N GLY A 107 5.86 8.34 -10.96
CA GLY A 107 6.16 8.47 -12.38
C GLY A 107 5.96 7.16 -13.14
N SER A 108 6.91 6.82 -14.03
CA SER A 108 6.88 5.59 -14.84
C SER A 108 7.63 4.40 -14.22
N ARG A 109 8.13 4.54 -13.00
CA ARG A 109 8.95 3.53 -12.30
C ARG A 109 8.15 2.28 -11.98
N PRO A 110 8.82 1.12 -11.85
CA PRO A 110 8.17 -0.07 -11.33
C PRO A 110 7.70 0.20 -9.89
N ALA A 111 6.41 0.03 -9.65
CA ALA A 111 5.80 0.33 -8.36
C ALA A 111 5.22 -0.92 -7.71
N TYR A 112 5.38 -1.00 -6.39
CA TYR A 112 4.75 -1.99 -5.52
C TYR A 112 3.70 -1.30 -4.66
N LEU A 113 2.48 -1.79 -4.70
CA LEU A 113 1.36 -1.25 -3.91
C LEU A 113 1.07 -2.18 -2.76
N THR A 114 1.09 -1.63 -1.56
CA THR A 114 0.67 -2.33 -0.35
C THR A 114 -0.46 -1.57 0.34
N LEU A 115 -1.47 -2.31 0.75
CA LEU A 115 -2.62 -1.79 1.47
C LEU A 115 -2.80 -2.54 2.78
N ASP A 116 -2.56 -1.84 3.88
CA ASP A 116 -3.04 -2.28 5.19
C ASP A 116 -4.53 -1.96 5.32
N ILE A 117 -5.32 -2.90 5.83
CA ILE A 117 -6.77 -2.68 5.94
C ILE A 117 -7.11 -1.60 6.96
N ASP A 118 -6.22 -1.31 7.92
CA ASP A 118 -6.38 -0.23 8.89
C ASP A 118 -6.18 1.18 8.29
N PHE A 119 -5.76 1.26 7.02
CA PHE A 119 -5.91 2.48 6.22
C PHE A 119 -7.32 3.05 6.31
N LEU A 120 -8.32 2.16 6.27
CA LEU A 120 -9.72 2.53 6.44
C LEU A 120 -10.01 2.98 7.89
N ASP A 121 -11.02 3.82 8.04
CA ASP A 121 -11.55 4.10 9.38
C ASP A 121 -12.15 2.82 10.00
N PRO A 122 -11.98 2.57 11.31
CA PRO A 122 -12.56 1.41 12.00
C PRO A 122 -14.08 1.28 11.87
N ALA A 123 -14.79 2.35 11.51
CA ALA A 123 -16.22 2.28 11.18
C ALA A 123 -16.49 1.43 9.93
N TYR A 124 -15.50 1.25 9.04
CA TYR A 124 -15.59 0.48 7.80
C TYR A 124 -14.75 -0.79 7.82
N ALA A 125 -13.74 -0.86 8.67
CA ALA A 125 -12.85 -2.01 8.80
C ALA A 125 -12.44 -2.24 10.27
N PRO A 126 -13.37 -2.70 11.14
CA PRO A 126 -13.05 -2.94 12.54
C PRO A 126 -12.18 -4.20 12.77
N GLY A 127 -12.14 -5.14 11.82
CA GLY A 127 -11.46 -6.43 11.93
C GLY A 127 -9.98 -6.37 11.57
N THR A 128 -9.21 -5.59 12.32
CA THR A 128 -7.75 -5.48 12.21
C THR A 128 -7.11 -5.44 13.61
N GLY A 129 -5.79 -5.65 13.68
CA GLY A 129 -5.05 -5.72 14.94
C GLY A 129 -4.83 -4.36 15.59
N THR A 130 -4.56 -3.32 14.81
CA THR A 130 -4.14 -1.98 15.29
C THR A 130 -4.97 -0.86 14.68
N PRO A 131 -6.31 -0.86 14.86
CA PRO A 131 -7.17 0.14 14.24
C PRO A 131 -6.91 1.54 14.78
N VAL A 132 -6.90 2.54 13.88
CA VAL A 132 -6.76 3.96 14.23
C VAL A 132 -7.94 4.72 13.64
N VAL A 133 -8.63 5.56 14.44
CA VAL A 133 -9.75 6.39 13.97
C VAL A 133 -9.28 7.54 13.08
N GLY A 134 -10.18 8.07 12.25
CA GLY A 134 -9.91 9.21 11.36
C GLY A 134 -9.36 8.81 10.00
N GLY A 135 -9.61 7.59 9.57
CA GLY A 135 -9.27 7.09 8.24
C GLY A 135 -10.35 7.37 7.17
N PRO A 136 -10.07 7.05 5.89
CA PRO A 136 -11.04 7.15 4.81
C PRO A 136 -12.10 6.04 4.88
N THR A 137 -13.21 6.28 4.19
CA THR A 137 -14.25 5.28 3.92
C THR A 137 -13.75 4.27 2.88
N THR A 138 -14.39 3.09 2.80
CA THR A 138 -14.13 2.10 1.73
C THR A 138 -14.35 2.71 0.34
N GLN A 139 -15.37 3.59 0.17
CA GLN A 139 -15.63 4.27 -1.09
C GLN A 139 -14.47 5.21 -1.49
N GLN A 140 -13.93 5.98 -0.55
CA GLN A 140 -12.78 6.86 -0.81
C GLN A 140 -11.52 6.07 -1.16
N ALA A 141 -11.28 4.95 -0.47
CA ALA A 141 -10.17 4.04 -0.78
C ALA A 141 -10.29 3.48 -2.21
N ARG A 142 -11.47 3.01 -2.61
CA ARG A 142 -11.73 2.55 -3.99
C ARG A 142 -11.52 3.64 -5.03
N GLU A 143 -12.00 4.85 -4.77
CA GLU A 143 -11.81 5.99 -5.68
C GLU A 143 -10.34 6.33 -5.84
N LEU A 144 -9.55 6.29 -4.75
CA LEU A 144 -8.10 6.46 -4.79
C LEU A 144 -7.45 5.36 -5.65
N LEU A 145 -7.73 4.09 -5.36
CA LEU A 145 -7.17 2.95 -6.10
C LEU A 145 -7.47 3.06 -7.60
N LEU A 146 -8.73 3.24 -7.97
CA LEU A 146 -9.12 3.36 -9.38
C LEU A 146 -8.48 4.57 -10.09
N GLY A 147 -8.12 5.61 -9.32
CA GLY A 147 -7.33 6.75 -9.78
C GLY A 147 -5.86 6.42 -10.11
N LEU A 148 -5.36 5.23 -9.71
CA LEU A 148 -3.98 4.79 -10.00
C LEU A 148 -3.81 4.12 -11.37
N ARG A 149 -4.81 4.13 -12.23
CA ARG A 149 -4.66 3.67 -13.62
C ARG A 149 -3.48 4.36 -14.30
N GLY A 150 -2.68 3.58 -15.02
CA GLY A 150 -1.45 4.06 -15.68
C GLY A 150 -0.20 4.03 -14.79
N VAL A 151 -0.31 3.74 -13.50
CA VAL A 151 0.86 3.45 -12.66
C VAL A 151 1.43 2.09 -13.05
N ASN A 152 2.76 2.00 -13.22
CA ASN A 152 3.44 0.78 -13.60
C ASN A 152 3.53 -0.21 -12.42
N LEU A 153 2.38 -0.73 -11.98
CA LEU A 153 2.32 -1.70 -10.88
C LEU A 153 2.90 -3.05 -11.31
N VAL A 154 3.95 -3.49 -10.63
CA VAL A 154 4.62 -4.78 -10.85
C VAL A 154 4.22 -5.84 -9.84
N GLY A 155 3.63 -5.44 -8.72
CA GLY A 155 3.11 -6.30 -7.66
C GLY A 155 2.33 -5.51 -6.63
N GLY A 156 1.73 -6.23 -5.71
CA GLY A 156 1.05 -5.62 -4.56
C GLY A 156 0.57 -6.67 -3.57
N ASP A 157 0.15 -6.20 -2.42
CA ASP A 157 -0.47 -7.00 -1.37
C ASP A 157 -1.56 -6.22 -0.63
N GLN A 158 -2.33 -6.96 0.13
CA GLN A 158 -3.25 -6.45 1.13
C GLN A 158 -3.06 -7.27 2.41
N VAL A 159 -2.95 -6.58 3.54
CA VAL A 159 -2.54 -7.16 4.80
C VAL A 159 -3.46 -6.76 5.96
N GLU A 160 -3.21 -7.35 7.13
CA GLU A 160 -3.79 -7.02 8.44
C GLU A 160 -5.32 -7.22 8.56
N VAL A 161 -5.97 -7.94 7.62
CA VAL A 161 -7.34 -8.40 7.84
C VAL A 161 -7.32 -9.51 8.88
N ALA A 162 -7.89 -9.25 10.04
CA ALA A 162 -7.96 -10.17 11.15
C ALA A 162 -9.42 -10.61 11.42
N PRO A 163 -9.88 -11.73 10.83
CA PRO A 163 -11.30 -12.16 10.91
C PRO A 163 -11.79 -12.39 12.34
N ALA A 164 -10.88 -12.71 13.27
CA ALA A 164 -11.23 -12.91 14.67
C ALA A 164 -11.73 -11.63 15.37
N TYR A 165 -11.35 -10.46 14.84
CA TYR A 165 -11.77 -9.14 15.35
C TYR A 165 -12.90 -8.53 14.53
N ASP A 166 -13.29 -9.16 13.40
CA ASP A 166 -14.33 -8.63 12.55
C ASP A 166 -15.73 -8.83 13.16
N ALA A 167 -16.67 -7.94 12.83
CA ALA A 167 -18.04 -8.03 13.27
C ALA A 167 -18.77 -9.24 12.64
N LEU A 168 -19.90 -9.64 13.19
CA LEU A 168 -20.70 -10.75 12.68
C LEU A 168 -21.03 -10.67 11.17
N GLY A 169 -21.10 -9.46 10.61
CA GLY A 169 -21.32 -9.23 9.17
C GLY A 169 -20.06 -9.35 8.31
N GLN A 170 -18.90 -9.64 8.90
CA GLN A 170 -17.62 -9.79 8.17
C GLN A 170 -17.32 -8.58 7.26
N ILE A 171 -17.62 -7.39 7.73
CA ILE A 171 -17.55 -6.16 6.91
C ILE A 171 -16.11 -5.84 6.51
N THR A 172 -15.13 -6.11 7.38
CA THR A 172 -13.70 -5.92 7.07
C THR A 172 -13.23 -6.88 6.00
N ALA A 173 -13.59 -8.17 6.11
CA ALA A 173 -13.27 -9.16 5.11
C ALA A 173 -13.90 -8.81 3.74
N LEU A 174 -15.14 -8.30 3.73
CA LEU A 174 -15.81 -7.86 2.51
C LEU A 174 -15.12 -6.62 1.91
N ALA A 175 -14.77 -5.63 2.73
CA ALA A 175 -14.02 -4.45 2.30
C ALA A 175 -12.67 -4.85 1.72
N GLY A 176 -11.95 -5.71 2.42
CA GLY A 176 -10.67 -6.25 1.98
C GLY A 176 -10.76 -6.97 0.64
N ALA A 177 -11.70 -7.89 0.48
CA ALA A 177 -11.90 -8.60 -0.79
C ALA A 177 -12.19 -7.64 -1.95
N THR A 178 -12.97 -6.58 -1.69
CA THR A 178 -13.30 -5.56 -2.70
C THR A 178 -12.07 -4.76 -3.11
N LEU A 179 -11.27 -4.28 -2.14
CA LEU A 179 -10.04 -3.52 -2.42
C LEU A 179 -8.97 -4.41 -3.09
N ALA A 180 -8.84 -5.66 -2.66
CA ALA A 180 -7.95 -6.63 -3.31
C ALA A 180 -8.32 -6.86 -4.78
N ALA A 181 -9.62 -6.95 -5.11
CA ALA A 181 -10.07 -7.04 -6.49
C ALA A 181 -9.73 -5.79 -7.31
N ASP A 182 -9.87 -4.59 -6.74
CA ASP A 182 -9.46 -3.33 -7.39
C ASP A 182 -7.93 -3.31 -7.62
N ILE A 183 -7.11 -3.75 -6.66
CA ILE A 183 -5.65 -3.86 -6.82
C ILE A 183 -5.28 -4.87 -7.92
N LEU A 184 -5.91 -6.05 -7.91
CA LEU A 184 -5.68 -7.08 -8.93
C LEU A 184 -6.02 -6.56 -10.34
N TYR A 185 -7.11 -5.83 -10.47
CA TYR A 185 -7.50 -5.18 -11.72
C TYR A 185 -6.41 -4.19 -12.20
N LEU A 186 -5.88 -3.35 -11.31
CA LEU A 186 -4.82 -2.38 -11.64
C LEU A 186 -3.52 -3.08 -12.08
N ILE A 187 -3.11 -4.14 -11.39
CA ILE A 187 -1.94 -4.94 -11.76
C ILE A 187 -2.16 -5.58 -13.14
N GLY A 188 -3.36 -6.08 -13.41
CA GLY A 188 -3.74 -6.64 -14.70
C GLY A 188 -3.65 -5.64 -15.84
N LEU A 189 -4.17 -4.42 -15.64
CA LEU A 189 -4.07 -3.32 -16.60
C LEU A 189 -2.60 -2.94 -16.87
N ALA A 190 -1.82 -2.68 -15.84
CA ALA A 190 -0.42 -2.32 -15.97
C ALA A 190 0.39 -3.40 -16.71
N ARG A 191 0.05 -4.67 -16.51
CA ARG A 191 0.67 -5.78 -17.26
C ARG A 191 0.27 -5.77 -18.74
N ALA A 192 -1.01 -5.55 -19.05
CA ALA A 192 -1.49 -5.48 -20.42
C ALA A 192 -0.84 -4.32 -21.19
N GLU A 193 -0.74 -3.14 -20.57
CA GLU A 193 -0.07 -1.96 -21.15
C GLU A 193 1.41 -2.21 -21.45
N ARG A 194 2.15 -2.88 -20.53
CA ARG A 194 3.54 -3.28 -20.79
C ARG A 194 3.67 -4.31 -21.92
N GLY A 195 2.73 -5.24 -22.04
CA GLY A 195 2.73 -6.23 -23.12
C GLY A 195 2.37 -5.65 -24.51
N ALA A 196 1.65 -4.54 -24.54
CA ALA A 196 1.29 -3.84 -25.77
C ALA A 196 2.41 -2.87 -26.28
N ALA A 197 3.40 -2.58 -25.44
CA ALA A 197 4.52 -1.69 -25.76
C ALA A 197 5.75 -2.43 -26.34
N VAL A 198 5.66 -3.76 -26.50
CA VAL A 198 6.68 -4.65 -27.11
C VAL A 198 6.20 -5.12 -28.47
#